data_4e2e74d89a42ecd54ea250c1f0b93e71
#
_entry.id   4e2e74d89a42ecd54ea250c1f0b93e71
#
_cell.length_a   1.000
_cell.length_b   1.000
_cell.length_c   1.000
_cell.angle_alpha   90.00
_cell.angle_beta   90.00
_cell.angle_gamma   90.00
#
_symmetry.space_group_name_H-M   'P 1'
#
loop_
_entity.id
_entity.type
_entity.pdbx_description
1 polymer ?
#
loop_
_entity_poly.entity_id
_entity_poly.type
_entity_poly.pdbx_seq_one_letter_code
_entity_poly.pdbx_strand_id
1 'polypeptide(L)'
;MNTRTKVLLTVLCVGALGSLAAVGVFGAFSATTTNAGNTITAGTVTIGDNDAGAVLYSLTAAKPGESVTKCIKVTYTGNLDADVHVYTPSTIGSLGQYIDLTITGGTQTSSTFPSCTGFTASGGALYSGTLAAFGSGKNSYANGVVDYPGAATKWVNNDAVVYQITAALQSGAPDAAQGLTTGTHTFTWEARNQ
;
A
#
# COMPACT_ATOMS: atom_id res chain seq x y z
N MET A 1 -12.94 -87.70 41.34
CA MET A 1 -12.43 -86.29 41.38
C MET A 1 -12.93 -85.70 42.70
N ASN A 2 -12.02 -85.34 43.56
CA ASN A 2 -12.32 -84.84 44.92
C ASN A 2 -13.04 -83.49 44.90
N THR A 3 -13.94 -83.27 45.85
CA THR A 3 -14.71 -82.00 45.94
C THR A 3 -13.82 -80.76 45.90
N ARG A 4 -12.61 -80.81 46.47
CA ARG A 4 -11.60 -79.73 46.42
C ARG A 4 -11.12 -79.43 45.00
N THR A 5 -10.94 -80.45 44.14
CA THR A 5 -10.51 -80.32 42.76
C THR A 5 -11.62 -79.71 41.91
N LYS A 6 -12.88 -80.02 42.16
CA LYS A 6 -14.03 -79.43 41.48
C LYS A 6 -14.17 -77.95 41.81
N VAL A 7 -14.03 -77.55 43.05
CA VAL A 7 -14.11 -76.15 43.48
C VAL A 7 -12.95 -75.39 42.91
N LEU A 8 -11.75 -75.90 42.85
CA LEU A 8 -10.59 -75.21 42.29
C LEU A 8 -10.74 -74.96 40.80
N LEU A 9 -11.23 -75.98 40.08
CA LEU A 9 -11.54 -75.84 38.60
C LEU A 9 -12.63 -74.80 38.34
N THR A 10 -13.68 -74.77 39.15
CA THR A 10 -14.74 -73.79 39.02
C THR A 10 -14.27 -72.37 39.25
N VAL A 11 -13.46 -72.14 40.27
CA VAL A 11 -12.89 -70.82 40.56
C VAL A 11 -11.93 -70.38 39.45
N LEU A 12 -11.15 -71.37 38.92
CA LEU A 12 -10.23 -71.03 37.80
C LEU A 12 -10.97 -70.69 36.52
N CYS A 13 -12.05 -71.37 36.18
CA CYS A 13 -12.89 -71.05 34.99
C CYS A 13 -13.62 -69.76 35.19
N VAL A 14 -14.18 -69.45 36.33
CA VAL A 14 -14.86 -68.17 36.60
C VAL A 14 -13.87 -66.97 36.57
N GLY A 15 -12.66 -67.20 37.14
CA GLY A 15 -11.60 -66.20 37.09
C GLY A 15 -11.09 -65.89 35.68
N ALA A 16 -10.95 -66.92 34.82
CA ALA A 16 -10.54 -66.80 33.42
C ALA A 16 -11.59 -66.10 32.57
N LEU A 17 -12.88 -66.44 32.80
CA LEU A 17 -13.98 -65.72 32.06
C LEU A 17 -14.14 -64.28 32.53
N GLY A 18 -13.91 -64.01 33.81
CA GLY A 18 -13.95 -62.60 34.32
C GLY A 18 -12.81 -61.77 33.83
N SER A 19 -11.61 -62.33 33.62
CA SER A 19 -10.50 -61.58 33.04
C SER A 19 -10.66 -61.24 31.55
N LEU A 20 -11.30 -62.15 30.80
CA LEU A 20 -11.61 -61.91 29.37
C LEU A 20 -12.70 -60.84 29.20
N ALA A 21 -13.67 -60.77 30.11
CA ALA A 21 -14.69 -59.71 30.05
C ALA A 21 -14.12 -58.33 30.44
N ALA A 22 -13.10 -58.26 31.30
CA ALA A 22 -12.49 -57.00 31.69
C ALA A 22 -11.63 -56.35 30.59
N VAL A 23 -11.09 -57.14 29.64
CA VAL A 23 -10.27 -56.63 28.54
C VAL A 23 -11.13 -56.10 27.39
N GLY A 24 -12.40 -56.55 27.28
CA GLY A 24 -13.30 -56.18 26.19
C GLY A 24 -14.10 -54.89 26.41
N VAL A 25 -14.09 -54.32 27.63
CA VAL A 25 -14.95 -53.17 27.98
C VAL A 25 -14.22 -51.84 27.84
N PHE A 26 -12.91 -51.82 27.60
CA PHE A 26 -12.13 -50.59 27.36
C PHE A 26 -11.85 -50.34 25.89
N GLY A 27 -12.73 -50.76 25.01
CA GLY A 27 -12.78 -50.28 23.64
C GLY A 27 -13.16 -48.79 23.67
N ALA A 28 -12.17 -47.92 23.73
CA ALA A 28 -12.40 -46.52 23.61
C ALA A 28 -12.95 -46.27 22.20
N PHE A 29 -14.25 -46.00 22.09
CA PHE A 29 -14.84 -45.49 20.87
C PHE A 29 -14.35 -44.04 20.70
N SER A 30 -13.29 -43.83 19.92
CA SER A 30 -12.85 -42.52 19.52
C SER A 30 -13.36 -42.25 18.12
N ALA A 31 -14.12 -41.19 17.96
CA ALA A 31 -14.46 -40.63 16.65
C ALA A 31 -13.68 -39.31 16.51
N THR A 32 -12.86 -39.20 15.46
CA THR A 32 -12.18 -37.97 15.11
C THR A 32 -12.83 -37.42 13.84
N THR A 33 -13.15 -36.13 13.84
CA THR A 33 -13.49 -35.39 12.64
C THR A 33 -12.36 -34.43 12.37
N THR A 34 -11.91 -34.36 11.13
CA THR A 34 -10.89 -33.42 10.68
C THR A 34 -11.52 -32.46 9.71
N ASN A 35 -11.32 -31.17 9.91
CA ASN A 35 -11.60 -30.15 8.93
C ASN A 35 -10.28 -29.82 8.22
N ALA A 36 -10.04 -30.52 7.11
CA ALA A 36 -8.85 -30.32 6.28
C ALA A 36 -9.06 -29.21 5.26
N GLY A 37 -7.98 -28.58 4.80
CA GLY A 37 -8.00 -27.57 3.75
C GLY A 37 -8.19 -26.13 4.24
N ASN A 38 -8.06 -25.89 5.54
CA ASN A 38 -8.05 -24.52 6.05
C ASN A 38 -6.76 -23.83 5.64
N THR A 39 -6.88 -22.75 4.85
CA THR A 39 -5.76 -21.90 4.45
C THR A 39 -6.10 -20.44 4.74
N ILE A 40 -5.11 -19.70 5.21
CA ILE A 40 -5.19 -18.24 5.38
C ILE A 40 -4.08 -17.66 4.52
N THR A 41 -4.45 -16.79 3.57
CA THR A 41 -3.49 -16.05 2.74
C THR A 41 -3.58 -14.57 3.08
N ALA A 42 -2.45 -13.94 3.40
CA ALA A 42 -2.40 -12.51 3.62
C ALA A 42 -2.67 -11.75 2.32
N GLY A 43 -3.38 -10.63 2.41
CA GLY A 43 -3.55 -9.72 1.31
C GLY A 43 -2.27 -8.91 1.03
N THR A 44 -2.21 -8.27 -0.13
CA THR A 44 -1.06 -7.49 -0.60
C THR A 44 -1.44 -6.05 -0.85
N VAL A 45 -0.49 -5.15 -0.57
CA VAL A 45 -0.52 -3.73 -0.97
C VAL A 45 0.62 -3.54 -1.96
N THR A 46 0.31 -3.14 -3.20
CA THR A 46 1.31 -2.94 -4.26
C THR A 46 0.93 -1.72 -5.09
N ILE A 47 1.87 -0.80 -5.25
CA ILE A 47 1.71 0.42 -6.04
C ILE A 47 2.92 0.59 -6.97
N GLY A 48 2.72 1.15 -8.14
CA GLY A 48 3.76 1.46 -9.09
C GLY A 48 3.39 2.67 -9.94
N ASP A 49 4.37 3.20 -10.63
CA ASP A 49 4.20 4.30 -11.57
C ASP A 49 4.72 3.96 -12.96
N ASN A 50 4.61 4.91 -13.89
CA ASN A 50 5.00 4.73 -15.29
C ASN A 50 6.27 5.49 -15.69
N ASP A 51 7.08 5.95 -14.74
CA ASP A 51 8.28 6.74 -15.02
C ASP A 51 9.49 5.89 -15.42
N ALA A 52 9.46 4.59 -15.12
CA ALA A 52 10.56 3.65 -15.34
C ALA A 52 11.91 4.14 -14.74
N GLY A 53 11.85 4.91 -13.65
CA GLY A 53 13.01 5.51 -12.98
C GLY A 53 13.52 6.80 -13.64
N ALA A 54 12.77 7.38 -14.57
CA ALA A 54 13.13 8.63 -15.21
C ALA A 54 12.72 9.84 -14.35
N VAL A 55 13.45 10.93 -14.52
CA VAL A 55 13.18 12.19 -13.81
C VAL A 55 11.90 12.83 -14.33
N LEU A 56 10.97 13.17 -13.41
CA LEU A 56 9.70 13.79 -13.77
C LEU A 56 9.90 15.15 -14.45
N TYR A 57 10.72 16.02 -13.88
CA TYR A 57 11.09 17.30 -14.49
C TYR A 57 12.48 17.75 -14.04
N SER A 58 13.09 18.57 -14.88
CA SER A 58 14.29 19.33 -14.55
C SER A 58 14.15 20.71 -15.20
N LEU A 59 14.36 21.75 -14.43
CA LEU A 59 14.32 23.13 -14.90
C LEU A 59 15.65 23.80 -14.49
N THR A 60 16.50 24.01 -15.48
CA THR A 60 17.82 24.63 -15.29
C THR A 60 17.81 26.05 -15.83
N ALA A 61 18.49 26.95 -15.13
CA ALA A 61 18.54 28.39 -15.49
C ALA A 61 17.14 29.01 -15.67
N ALA A 62 16.20 28.63 -14.81
CA ALA A 62 14.82 29.11 -14.86
C ALA A 62 14.74 30.64 -14.76
N LYS A 63 13.88 31.23 -15.55
CA LYS A 63 13.58 32.68 -15.50
C LYS A 63 12.31 32.90 -14.69
N PRO A 64 12.16 34.06 -14.01
CA PRO A 64 10.90 34.42 -13.37
C PRO A 64 9.70 34.28 -14.31
N GLY A 65 8.66 33.58 -13.86
CA GLY A 65 7.48 33.22 -14.66
C GLY A 65 7.59 31.94 -15.48
N GLU A 66 8.77 31.33 -15.56
CA GLU A 66 8.95 30.06 -16.27
C GLU A 66 8.36 28.89 -15.47
N SER A 67 7.73 27.96 -16.16
CA SER A 67 7.08 26.80 -15.55
C SER A 67 7.35 25.52 -16.32
N VAL A 68 7.22 24.39 -15.62
CA VAL A 68 7.24 23.06 -16.19
C VAL A 68 6.01 22.29 -15.70
N THR A 69 5.31 21.62 -16.62
CA THR A 69 4.16 20.75 -16.30
C THR A 69 4.42 19.38 -16.84
N LYS A 70 4.31 18.38 -15.98
CA LYS A 70 4.55 16.97 -16.29
C LYS A 70 3.50 16.10 -15.64
N CYS A 71 3.26 14.92 -16.23
CA CYS A 71 2.30 13.96 -15.75
C CYS A 71 2.96 12.62 -15.47
N ILE A 72 2.50 11.99 -14.38
CA ILE A 72 2.90 10.64 -13.96
C ILE A 72 1.65 9.86 -13.60
N LYS A 73 1.54 8.63 -14.11
CA LYS A 73 0.46 7.71 -13.79
C LYS A 73 0.89 6.79 -12.67
N VAL A 74 0.10 6.75 -11.61
CA VAL A 74 0.26 5.82 -10.50
C VAL A 74 -0.84 4.77 -10.58
N THR A 75 -0.48 3.50 -10.41
CA THR A 75 -1.40 2.37 -10.51
C THR A 75 -1.27 1.50 -9.26
N TYR A 76 -2.40 1.11 -8.70
CA TYR A 76 -2.48 0.19 -7.57
C TYR A 76 -2.80 -1.22 -8.07
N THR A 77 -2.01 -2.20 -7.65
CA THR A 77 -2.18 -3.62 -8.04
C THR A 77 -2.28 -4.55 -6.83
N GLY A 78 -2.42 -4.00 -5.62
CA GLY A 78 -2.71 -4.77 -4.41
C GLY A 78 -4.12 -5.37 -4.45
N ASN A 79 -4.38 -6.32 -3.56
CA ASN A 79 -5.70 -6.96 -3.41
C ASN A 79 -6.42 -6.57 -2.10
N LEU A 80 -5.84 -5.68 -1.31
CA LEU A 80 -6.48 -5.04 -0.16
C LEU A 80 -6.94 -3.64 -0.55
N ASP A 81 -8.01 -3.15 0.08
CA ASP A 81 -8.39 -1.75 0.01
C ASP A 81 -7.29 -0.87 0.62
N ALA A 82 -6.95 0.25 -0.01
CA ALA A 82 -5.84 1.08 0.42
C ALA A 82 -6.13 2.58 0.33
N ASP A 83 -5.42 3.35 1.15
CA ASP A 83 -5.21 4.79 0.99
C ASP A 83 -3.87 5.05 0.32
N VAL A 84 -3.84 5.98 -0.63
CA VAL A 84 -2.61 6.44 -1.28
C VAL A 84 -2.37 7.90 -0.93
N HIS A 85 -1.18 8.18 -0.43
CA HIS A 85 -0.74 9.52 -0.10
C HIS A 85 0.47 9.90 -0.93
N VAL A 86 0.50 11.16 -1.41
CA VAL A 86 1.66 11.76 -2.06
C VAL A 86 2.36 12.72 -1.12
N TYR A 87 3.68 12.62 -1.02
CA TYR A 87 4.50 13.45 -0.17
C TYR A 87 5.94 13.53 -0.71
N THR A 88 6.79 14.34 -0.09
CA THR A 88 8.23 14.38 -0.37
C THR A 88 9.04 14.26 0.92
N PRO A 89 9.83 13.19 1.09
CA PRO A 89 10.73 13.09 2.24
C PRO A 89 12.01 13.95 2.09
N SER A 90 12.14 14.62 0.94
CA SER A 90 13.35 15.38 0.60
C SER A 90 13.37 16.76 1.28
N THR A 91 14.54 17.18 1.68
CA THR A 91 14.75 18.58 2.09
C THR A 91 14.76 19.47 0.84
N ILE A 92 13.90 20.49 0.83
CA ILE A 92 13.81 21.44 -0.28
C ILE A 92 14.79 22.59 -0.01
N GLY A 93 15.64 22.88 -0.99
CA GLY A 93 16.58 23.99 -0.93
C GLY A 93 15.89 25.36 -1.01
N SER A 94 16.66 26.41 -0.76
CA SER A 94 16.15 27.77 -0.54
C SER A 94 15.40 28.38 -1.74
N LEU A 95 15.62 27.91 -2.97
CA LEU A 95 14.81 28.33 -4.11
C LEU A 95 13.34 27.90 -4.00
N GLY A 96 13.06 26.81 -3.24
CA GLY A 96 11.71 26.25 -3.13
C GLY A 96 10.65 27.19 -2.57
N GLN A 97 11.03 28.25 -1.84
CA GLN A 97 10.11 29.28 -1.37
C GLN A 97 9.57 30.17 -2.51
N TYR A 98 10.27 30.22 -3.64
CA TYR A 98 9.91 30.97 -4.84
C TYR A 98 9.36 30.08 -5.98
N ILE A 99 9.22 28.79 -5.73
CA ILE A 99 8.61 27.84 -6.68
C ILE A 99 7.16 27.58 -6.26
N ASP A 100 6.22 27.99 -7.07
CA ASP A 100 4.82 27.60 -6.94
C ASP A 100 4.66 26.17 -7.45
N LEU A 101 4.08 25.30 -6.62
CA LEU A 101 3.80 23.91 -6.90
C LEU A 101 2.30 23.68 -6.92
N THR A 102 1.81 23.08 -8.01
CA THR A 102 0.43 22.61 -8.11
C THR A 102 0.43 21.13 -8.44
N ILE A 103 -0.33 20.34 -7.70
CA ILE A 103 -0.55 18.91 -7.95
C ILE A 103 -2.05 18.71 -8.16
N THR A 104 -2.44 18.11 -9.29
CA THR A 104 -3.83 17.82 -9.64
C THR A 104 -3.96 16.36 -10.03
N GLY A 105 -4.91 15.65 -9.41
CA GLY A 105 -5.27 14.27 -9.77
C GLY A 105 -6.28 14.27 -10.93
N GLY A 106 -6.20 13.22 -11.75
CA GLY A 106 -7.09 13.10 -12.89
C GLY A 106 -6.90 11.81 -13.68
N THR A 107 -7.38 11.84 -14.92
CA THR A 107 -7.25 10.75 -15.88
C THR A 107 -6.51 11.21 -17.13
N GLN A 108 -6.03 10.29 -17.93
CA GLN A 108 -5.35 10.59 -19.18
C GLN A 108 -5.64 9.51 -20.22
N THR A 109 -5.97 9.92 -21.44
CA THR A 109 -6.32 8.99 -22.54
C THR A 109 -5.10 8.19 -23.00
N SER A 110 -3.89 8.77 -22.96
CA SER A 110 -2.63 8.12 -23.31
C SER A 110 -1.57 8.52 -22.29
N SER A 111 -1.26 7.63 -21.36
CA SER A 111 -0.33 7.87 -20.26
C SER A 111 1.12 7.60 -20.65
N THR A 112 1.66 8.37 -21.62
CA THR A 112 3.08 8.32 -21.96
C THR A 112 3.84 9.31 -21.07
N PHE A 113 4.63 8.80 -20.15
CA PHE A 113 5.47 9.61 -19.24
C PHE A 113 6.52 10.42 -20.05
N PRO A 114 6.76 11.67 -19.72
CA PRO A 114 6.09 12.54 -18.74
C PRO A 114 5.03 13.48 -19.39
N SER A 115 4.44 13.09 -20.52
CA SER A 115 3.48 13.91 -21.27
C SER A 115 2.16 14.05 -20.53
N CYS A 116 1.57 15.25 -20.60
CA CYS A 116 0.22 15.52 -20.10
C CYS A 116 -0.84 15.58 -21.23
N THR A 117 -0.53 15.10 -22.43
CA THR A 117 -1.48 15.12 -23.55
C THR A 117 -2.72 14.31 -23.21
N GLY A 118 -3.89 14.93 -23.32
CA GLY A 118 -5.17 14.28 -22.97
C GLY A 118 -5.43 14.13 -21.47
N PHE A 119 -4.71 14.85 -20.61
CA PHE A 119 -5.00 14.91 -19.18
C PHE A 119 -6.34 15.63 -18.95
N THR A 120 -7.16 15.04 -18.07
CA THR A 120 -8.42 15.64 -17.61
C THR A 120 -8.44 15.55 -16.09
N ALA A 121 -8.52 16.70 -15.42
CA ALA A 121 -8.60 16.77 -13.97
C ALA A 121 -9.91 16.15 -13.46
N SER A 122 -9.84 15.36 -12.38
CA SER A 122 -11.00 14.79 -11.70
C SER A 122 -11.63 15.75 -10.69
N GLY A 123 -10.93 16.85 -10.35
CA GLY A 123 -11.37 17.85 -9.38
C GLY A 123 -10.45 19.05 -9.35
N GLY A 124 -10.50 19.81 -8.26
CA GLY A 124 -9.56 20.89 -7.98
C GLY A 124 -8.14 20.39 -7.72
N ALA A 125 -7.20 21.34 -7.54
CA ALA A 125 -5.85 20.99 -7.15
C ALA A 125 -5.84 20.29 -5.79
N LEU A 126 -5.13 19.17 -5.71
CA LEU A 126 -4.89 18.43 -4.48
C LEU A 126 -3.92 19.20 -3.57
N TYR A 127 -3.01 19.92 -4.19
CA TYR A 127 -2.10 20.84 -3.53
C TYR A 127 -1.88 22.08 -4.40
N SER A 128 -1.84 23.24 -3.75
CA SER A 128 -1.42 24.51 -4.34
C SER A 128 -0.71 25.34 -3.27
N GLY A 129 0.55 25.67 -3.51
CA GLY A 129 1.40 26.42 -2.58
C GLY A 129 2.85 26.39 -3.03
N THR A 130 3.78 26.82 -2.18
CA THR A 130 5.20 26.75 -2.54
C THR A 130 5.75 25.33 -2.39
N LEU A 131 6.78 25.01 -3.17
CA LEU A 131 7.50 23.74 -3.05
C LEU A 131 8.14 23.59 -1.65
N ALA A 132 8.63 24.68 -1.07
CA ALA A 132 9.16 24.67 0.31
C ALA A 132 8.07 24.32 1.33
N ALA A 133 6.85 24.89 1.19
CA ALA A 133 5.73 24.56 2.07
C ALA A 133 5.27 23.11 1.88
N PHE A 134 5.29 22.57 0.65
CA PHE A 134 5.06 21.16 0.41
C PHE A 134 6.09 20.29 1.14
N GLY A 135 7.38 20.59 0.96
CA GLY A 135 8.47 19.84 1.59
C GLY A 135 8.44 19.87 3.12
N SER A 136 8.01 20.96 3.74
CA SER A 136 7.91 21.06 5.20
C SER A 136 6.60 20.46 5.76
N GLY A 137 5.48 20.62 5.05
CA GLY A 137 4.16 20.24 5.53
C GLY A 137 3.68 18.87 5.04
N LYS A 138 4.25 18.36 3.94
CA LYS A 138 3.87 17.08 3.28
C LYS A 138 5.11 16.20 3.14
N ASN A 139 5.76 15.87 4.26
CA ASN A 139 7.07 15.21 4.31
C ASN A 139 7.01 13.72 4.68
N SER A 140 5.84 13.17 4.92
CA SER A 140 5.63 11.77 5.29
C SER A 140 4.23 11.29 4.88
N TYR A 141 3.99 9.99 4.91
CA TYR A 141 2.66 9.42 4.70
C TYR A 141 1.59 10.10 5.58
N ALA A 142 1.87 10.26 6.87
CA ALA A 142 0.88 10.75 7.85
C ALA A 142 0.34 12.16 7.52
N ASN A 143 1.14 13.01 6.88
CA ASN A 143 0.76 14.37 6.50
C ASN A 143 0.76 14.60 4.98
N GLY A 144 0.95 13.55 4.20
CA GLY A 144 0.86 13.56 2.75
C GLY A 144 -0.51 14.03 2.25
N VAL A 145 -0.58 14.31 0.96
CA VAL A 145 -1.85 14.61 0.29
C VAL A 145 -2.51 13.30 -0.09
N VAL A 146 -3.71 13.07 0.41
CA VAL A 146 -4.52 11.90 0.03
C VAL A 146 -5.25 12.18 -1.27
N ASP A 147 -5.35 11.17 -2.13
CA ASP A 147 -6.17 11.21 -3.35
C ASP A 147 -6.77 9.84 -3.64
N TYR A 148 -7.91 9.83 -4.30
CA TYR A 148 -8.63 8.62 -4.69
C TYR A 148 -9.04 8.68 -6.16
N PRO A 149 -9.19 7.53 -6.85
CA PRO A 149 -9.67 7.48 -8.23
C PRO A 149 -11.09 8.05 -8.37
N GLY A 150 -11.23 9.20 -9.02
CA GLY A 150 -12.53 9.82 -9.25
C GLY A 150 -13.29 10.14 -7.95
N ALA A 151 -14.48 9.57 -7.77
CA ALA A 151 -15.32 9.74 -6.58
C ALA A 151 -15.17 8.61 -5.55
N ALA A 152 -14.15 7.75 -5.68
CA ALA A 152 -13.89 6.67 -4.73
C ALA A 152 -13.44 7.22 -3.37
N THR A 153 -13.50 6.36 -2.34
CA THR A 153 -13.01 6.63 -0.99
C THR A 153 -11.88 5.71 -0.58
N LYS A 154 -11.39 4.91 -1.54
CA LYS A 154 -10.31 3.95 -1.38
C LYS A 154 -9.77 3.58 -2.75
N TRP A 155 -8.57 3.01 -2.76
CA TRP A 155 -7.99 2.38 -3.94
C TRP A 155 -8.24 0.86 -3.89
N VAL A 156 -8.63 0.31 -5.04
CA VAL A 156 -8.81 -1.15 -5.24
C VAL A 156 -7.96 -1.63 -6.41
N ASN A 157 -7.85 -2.93 -6.59
CA ASN A 157 -7.03 -3.52 -7.64
C ASN A 157 -7.33 -2.92 -9.02
N ASN A 158 -6.28 -2.54 -9.75
CA ASN A 158 -6.26 -1.87 -11.05
C ASN A 158 -6.71 -0.40 -11.07
N ASP A 159 -6.94 0.21 -9.92
CA ASP A 159 -7.13 1.65 -9.85
C ASP A 159 -5.88 2.41 -10.29
N ALA A 160 -6.09 3.54 -10.95
CA ALA A 160 -5.02 4.42 -11.37
C ALA A 160 -5.47 5.88 -11.35
N VAL A 161 -4.53 6.75 -10.97
CA VAL A 161 -4.66 8.21 -11.08
C VAL A 161 -3.46 8.75 -11.83
N VAL A 162 -3.70 9.70 -12.71
CA VAL A 162 -2.63 10.48 -13.32
C VAL A 162 -2.49 11.79 -12.55
N TYR A 163 -1.28 12.05 -12.09
CA TYR A 163 -0.97 13.30 -11.40
C TYR A 163 -0.30 14.25 -12.36
N GLN A 164 -0.94 15.41 -12.60
CA GLN A 164 -0.33 16.54 -13.26
C GLN A 164 0.38 17.39 -12.21
N ILE A 165 1.68 17.57 -12.38
CA ILE A 165 2.53 18.35 -11.49
C ILE A 165 3.07 19.54 -12.27
N THR A 166 2.77 20.74 -11.78
CA THR A 166 3.28 22.01 -12.32
C THR A 166 4.16 22.68 -11.29
N ALA A 167 5.40 22.98 -11.66
CA ALA A 167 6.32 23.80 -10.89
C ALA A 167 6.65 25.08 -11.68
N ALA A 168 6.47 26.23 -11.06
CA ALA A 168 6.68 27.52 -11.70
C ALA A 168 7.56 28.43 -10.81
N LEU A 169 8.61 29.02 -11.38
CA LEU A 169 9.32 30.09 -10.71
C LEU A 169 8.46 31.34 -10.70
N GLN A 170 8.14 31.86 -9.52
CA GLN A 170 7.29 33.04 -9.36
C GLN A 170 7.80 34.21 -10.22
N SER A 171 6.90 34.89 -10.90
CA SER A 171 7.25 36.05 -11.75
C SER A 171 7.82 37.22 -10.94
N GLY A 172 7.48 37.29 -9.64
CA GLY A 172 7.98 38.26 -8.67
C GLY A 172 9.17 37.76 -7.85
N ALA A 173 9.86 36.68 -8.27
CA ALA A 173 11.04 36.20 -7.56
C ALA A 173 12.12 37.31 -7.50
N PRO A 174 12.66 37.62 -6.32
CA PRO A 174 13.62 38.71 -6.17
C PRO A 174 15.00 38.32 -6.71
N ASP A 175 15.87 39.33 -6.96
CA ASP A 175 17.27 39.09 -7.39
C ASP A 175 18.03 38.15 -6.44
N ALA A 176 17.67 38.13 -5.16
CA ALA A 176 18.23 37.20 -4.18
C ALA A 176 17.91 35.73 -4.46
N ALA A 177 16.98 35.43 -5.34
CA ALA A 177 16.70 34.06 -5.79
C ALA A 177 17.73 33.57 -6.82
N GLN A 178 18.54 34.44 -7.41
CA GLN A 178 19.56 34.08 -8.38
C GLN A 178 20.61 33.15 -7.75
N GLY A 179 20.98 32.11 -8.48
CA GLY A 179 21.95 31.12 -8.02
C GLY A 179 21.45 30.16 -6.95
N LEU A 180 20.24 30.34 -6.42
CA LEU A 180 19.64 29.38 -5.52
C LEU A 180 19.19 28.10 -6.26
N THR A 181 19.05 27.00 -5.50
CA THR A 181 18.54 25.73 -6.03
C THR A 181 17.48 25.13 -5.08
N THR A 182 16.59 24.33 -5.65
CA THR A 182 15.67 23.48 -4.86
C THR A 182 16.37 22.25 -4.30
N GLY A 183 17.57 21.93 -4.81
CA GLY A 183 18.17 20.60 -4.61
C GLY A 183 17.39 19.51 -5.35
N THR A 184 17.93 18.30 -5.31
CA THR A 184 17.23 17.11 -5.80
C THR A 184 16.13 16.73 -4.80
N HIS A 185 14.92 16.51 -5.30
CA HIS A 185 13.79 16.10 -4.49
C HIS A 185 12.96 15.05 -5.24
N THR A 186 12.22 14.24 -4.49
CA THR A 186 11.37 13.17 -5.01
C THR A 186 9.94 13.39 -4.55
N PHE A 187 8.97 13.05 -5.41
CA PHE A 187 7.60 12.80 -4.98
C PHE A 187 7.46 11.30 -4.70
N THR A 188 6.85 10.97 -3.59
CA THR A 188 6.62 9.59 -3.15
C THR A 188 5.13 9.34 -3.06
N TRP A 189 4.66 8.32 -3.74
CA TRP A 189 3.32 7.75 -3.55
C TRP A 189 3.45 6.51 -2.71
N GLU A 190 2.74 6.48 -1.61
CA GLU A 190 2.75 5.34 -0.70
C GLU A 190 1.31 4.88 -0.46
N ALA A 191 1.10 3.57 -0.64
CA ALA A 191 -0.17 2.92 -0.37
C ALA A 191 -0.11 2.17 0.95
N ARG A 192 -1.15 2.32 1.78
CA ARG A 192 -1.35 1.52 3.00
C ARG A 192 -2.76 0.96 3.01
N ASN A 193 -2.92 -0.28 3.49
CA ASN A 193 -4.24 -0.86 3.66
C ASN A 193 -5.05 -0.07 4.71
N GLN A 194 -6.35 0.01 4.46
CA GLN A 194 -7.33 0.55 5.40
C GLN A 194 -7.65 -0.44 6.53
#